data_8b97cc22fc410bdb46f380e6d6278347
#
_entry.id   8b97cc22fc410bdb46f380e6d6278347
#
_cell.length_a   1.000
_cell.length_b   1.000
_cell.length_c   1.000
_cell.angle_alpha   90.00
_cell.angle_beta   90.00
_cell.angle_gamma   90.00
#
_symmetry.space_group_name_H-M   'P 1'
#
loop_
_entity.id
_entity.type
_entity.pdbx_description
1 polymer ?
#
loop_
_entity_poly.entity_id
_entity_poly.type
_entity_poly.pdbx_seq_one_letter_code
_entity_poly.pdbx_strand_id
1 'polypeptide(L)' 'MNYAEIVIANANENLDRVFHYGVPENLRNVIEVGMRVYVPFGKGNHRTEGYVIGFTDEIDFDKSKIKNI' A
#
# COMPACT_ATOMS: atom_id res chain seq x y z
N MET A 1 11.74 -1.47 -6.72
CA MET A 1 10.65 -1.24 -5.78
C MET A 1 9.45 -2.11 -6.08
N ASN A 2 9.36 -3.19 -5.37
CA ASN A 2 8.28 -4.14 -5.60
C ASN A 2 7.06 -3.88 -4.73
N TYR A 3 7.26 -3.18 -3.62
CA TYR A 3 6.19 -2.94 -2.66
C TYR A 3 6.15 -1.47 -2.26
N ALA A 4 4.95 -0.98 -2.05
CA ALA A 4 4.74 0.38 -1.56
C ALA A 4 4.33 0.33 -0.11
N GLU A 5 4.82 1.27 0.66
CA GLU A 5 4.45 1.45 2.06
C GLU A 5 3.34 2.49 2.10
N ILE A 6 2.18 2.08 2.61
CA ILE A 6 0.95 2.86 2.51
C ILE A 6 0.39 3.13 3.91
N VAL A 7 0.02 4.38 4.16
CA VAL A 7 -0.74 4.77 5.34
C VAL A 7 -2.20 4.92 4.90
N ILE A 8 -3.11 4.29 5.64
CA ILE A 8 -4.53 4.31 5.30
C ILE A 8 -5.18 5.58 5.84
N ALA A 9 -5.80 6.32 4.95
CA ALA A 9 -6.27 7.67 5.27
C ALA A 9 -7.48 7.69 6.19
N ASN A 10 -8.34 6.68 6.10
CA ASN A 10 -9.57 6.70 6.90
C ASN A 10 -9.46 5.95 8.21
N ALA A 11 -8.26 5.51 8.56
CA ALA A 11 -8.05 4.86 9.84
C ALA A 11 -7.99 5.92 10.91
N ASN A 12 -9.03 6.00 11.72
CA ASN A 12 -9.14 7.09 12.66
C ASN A 12 -8.36 6.87 13.94
N GLU A 13 -7.69 5.75 14.10
CA GLU A 13 -6.96 5.50 15.33
C GLU A 13 -5.57 4.93 15.15
N ASN A 14 -5.15 4.59 13.95
CA ASN A 14 -3.83 3.99 13.73
C ASN A 14 -3.17 4.59 12.51
N LEU A 15 -3.08 5.89 12.49
CA LEU A 15 -2.49 6.60 11.37
C LEU A 15 -1.00 6.36 11.22
N ASP A 16 -0.37 5.84 12.28
CA ASP A 16 1.05 5.53 12.24
C ASP A 16 1.34 4.11 11.75
N ARG A 17 0.30 3.36 11.42
CA ARG A 17 0.48 1.99 10.96
C ARG A 17 0.68 1.96 9.46
N VAL A 18 1.71 1.24 9.03
CA VAL A 18 2.09 1.14 7.63
C VAL A 18 1.68 -0.22 7.10
N PHE A 19 1.06 -0.23 5.94
CA PHE A 19 0.69 -1.46 5.24
C PHE A 19 1.49 -1.55 3.95
N HIS A 20 1.80 -2.78 3.54
CA HIS A 20 2.58 -3.02 2.32
C HIS A 20 1.69 -3.56 1.23
N TYR A 21 1.82 -2.98 0.04
CA TYR A 21 1.07 -3.41 -1.14
C TYR A 21 2.01 -3.61 -2.30
N GLY A 22 1.73 -4.61 -3.14
CA GLY A 22 2.49 -4.78 -4.35
C GLY A 22 2.23 -3.65 -5.33
N VAL A 23 3.25 -3.29 -6.10
CA VAL A 23 3.15 -2.24 -7.12
C VAL A 23 3.06 -2.93 -8.47
N PRO A 24 1.89 -2.88 -9.15
CA PRO A 24 1.78 -3.46 -10.48
C PRO A 24 2.73 -2.79 -11.46
N GLU A 25 3.15 -3.53 -12.45
CA GLU A 25 4.13 -3.02 -13.39
C GLU A 25 3.69 -1.74 -14.08
N ASN A 26 2.41 -1.63 -14.40
CA ASN A 26 1.90 -0.44 -15.07
C ASN A 26 1.90 0.80 -14.19
N LEU A 27 2.12 0.65 -12.89
CA LEU A 27 2.16 1.80 -11.97
C LEU A 27 3.58 2.17 -11.55
N ARG A 28 4.58 1.34 -11.89
CA ARG A 28 5.93 1.55 -11.37
C ARG A 28 6.55 2.87 -11.76
N ASN A 29 6.20 3.38 -12.92
CA ASN A 29 6.74 4.66 -13.39
C ASN A 29 5.83 5.82 -13.09
N VAL A 30 4.70 5.57 -12.44
CA VAL A 30 3.69 6.60 -12.16
C VAL A 30 3.65 6.93 -10.68
N ILE A 31 3.80 5.92 -9.83
CA ILE A 31 3.57 6.06 -8.40
C ILE A 31 4.77 6.71 -7.72
N GLU A 32 4.49 7.65 -6.81
CA GLU A 32 5.53 8.40 -6.11
C GLU A 32 5.14 8.60 -4.66
N VAL A 33 6.14 8.83 -3.81
CA VAL A 33 5.92 9.16 -2.41
C VAL A 33 5.08 10.43 -2.31
N GLY A 34 4.11 10.41 -1.44
CA GLY A 34 3.18 11.52 -1.26
C GLY A 34 1.91 11.40 -2.08
N MET A 35 1.87 10.43 -2.99
CA MET A 35 0.72 10.25 -3.87
C MET A 35 -0.42 9.55 -3.15
N ARG A 36 -1.64 10.01 -3.39
CA ARG A 36 -2.82 9.33 -2.90
C ARG A 36 -3.17 8.18 -3.84
N VAL A 37 -3.47 7.04 -3.25
CA VAL A 37 -3.81 5.83 -4.00
C VAL A 37 -5.01 5.16 -3.39
N TYR A 38 -5.63 4.24 -4.13
CA TYR A 38 -6.69 3.40 -3.60
C TYR A 38 -6.18 1.97 -3.55
N VAL A 39 -6.43 1.32 -2.41
CA VAL A 39 -5.94 -0.03 -2.17
C VAL A 39 -7.07 -0.90 -1.63
N PRO A 40 -7.02 -2.22 -1.89
CA PRO A 40 -7.96 -3.13 -1.24
C PRO A 40 -7.58 -3.27 0.23
N PHE A 41 -8.51 -3.04 1.12
CA PHE A 41 -8.22 -3.00 2.54
C PHE A 41 -9.22 -3.83 3.32
N GLY A 42 -8.70 -4.53 4.32
CA GLY A 42 -9.52 -5.27 5.22
C GLY A 42 -10.04 -6.58 4.63
N LYS A 43 -10.91 -7.21 5.38
CA LYS A 43 -11.37 -8.55 5.06
C LYS A 43 -12.15 -8.62 3.77
N GLY A 44 -12.89 -7.59 3.44
CA GLY A 44 -13.68 -7.56 2.21
C GLY A 44 -12.97 -6.91 1.04
N ASN A 45 -11.70 -6.59 1.17
CA ASN A 45 -10.94 -5.92 0.11
C ASN A 45 -11.63 -4.65 -0.35
N HIS A 46 -12.10 -3.85 0.60
CA HIS A 46 -12.78 -2.61 0.29
C HIS A 46 -11.82 -1.60 -0.29
N ARG A 47 -12.22 -0.93 -1.34
CA ARG A 47 -11.42 0.12 -1.94
C ARG A 47 -11.27 1.26 -0.96
N THR A 48 -10.04 1.54 -0.55
CA THR A 48 -9.76 2.45 0.54
C THR A 48 -8.66 3.42 0.14
N GLU A 49 -8.82 4.66 0.51
CA GLU A 49 -7.84 5.69 0.22
C GLU A 49 -6.63 5.56 1.13
N GLY A 50 -5.43 5.72 0.56
CA GLY A 50 -4.20 5.72 1.32
C GLY A 50 -3.18 6.63 0.68
N TYR A 51 -2.04 6.79 1.37
CA TYR A 51 -0.95 7.63 0.88
C TYR A 51 0.34 6.84 0.85
N VAL A 52 1.10 7.02 -0.20
CA VAL A 52 2.39 6.37 -0.35
C VAL A 52 3.41 7.13 0.47
N ILE A 53 4.09 6.44 1.38
CA ILE A 53 5.13 7.06 2.19
C ILE A 53 6.52 6.51 1.89
N GLY A 54 6.61 5.45 1.11
CA GLY A 54 7.90 4.89 0.74
C GLY A 54 7.74 3.65 -0.12
N PHE A 55 8.87 3.06 -0.47
CA PHE A 55 8.92 1.84 -1.25
C PHE A 55 9.97 0.91 -0.67
N THR A 56 9.78 -0.39 -0.88
CA THR A 56 10.75 -1.38 -0.45
C THR A 56 10.71 -2.58 -1.38
N ASP A 57 11.79 -3.33 -1.43
CA ASP A 57 11.84 -4.58 -2.17
C ASP A 57 11.74 -5.77 -1.25
N GLU A 58 11.71 -5.54 0.05
CA GLU A 58 11.71 -6.63 1.03
C GLU A 58 10.57 -6.48 2.00
N ILE A 59 9.93 -7.60 2.29
CA ILE A 59 8.94 -7.68 3.35
C ILE A 59 9.29 -8.92 4.18
N ASP A 60 8.94 -8.88 5.46
CA ASP A 60 9.27 -9.96 6.38
C ASP A 60 8.05 -10.78 6.76
N PHE A 61 7.12 -10.90 5.84
CA PHE A 61 5.95 -11.76 6.02
C PHE A 61 5.61 -12.43 4.69
N ASP A 62 4.60 -13.28 4.72
CA ASP A 62 4.25 -14.14 3.60
C ASP A 62 3.82 -13.34 2.37
N LYS A 63 4.60 -13.45 1.29
CA LYS A 63 4.33 -12.71 0.07
C LYS A 63 3.00 -13.09 -0.58
N SER A 64 2.51 -14.29 -0.31
CA SER A 64 1.25 -14.73 -0.91
C SER A 64 0.05 -13.98 -0.34
N LYS A 65 0.25 -13.27 0.76
CA LYS A 65 -0.82 -12.50 1.39
C LYS A 65 -0.78 -11.03 1.02
N ILE A 66 0.17 -10.62 0.19
CA ILE A 66 0.28 -9.23 -0.24
C ILE A 66 -0.76 -8.97 -1.32
N LYS A 67 -1.47 -7.87 -1.15
CA LYS A 67 -2.40 -7.39 -2.17
C LYS A 67 -1.73 -6.29 -2.98
N ASN A 68 -2.24 -6.02 -4.15
CA ASN A 68 -1.72 -4.96 -5.02
C ASN A 68 -2.57 -3.71 -4.94
N ILE A 69 -1.92 -2.60 -5.22
CA ILE A 69 -2.58 -1.31 -5.35
C ILE A 69 -3.61 -1.37 -6.50
#